data_0ca214c6484652dd203273c1f73cd2e4
#
_entry.id   0ca214c6484652dd203273c1f73cd2e4
#
_cell.length_a   1.000
_cell.length_b   1.000
_cell.length_c   1.000
_cell.angle_alpha   90.00
_cell.angle_beta   90.00
_cell.angle_gamma   90.00
#
_symmetry.space_group_name_H-M   'P 1'
#
loop_
_entity.id
_entity.type
_entity.pdbx_description
1 polymer ?
#
loop_
_entity_poly.entity_id
_entity_poly.type
_entity_poly.pdbx_seq_one_letter_code
_entity_poly.pdbx_strand_id
1 'polypeptide(L)'
;MSDSTLSSSSRRNFLKTFGSLTIAIPFLPACFESEEKLPYLPPVSVNLEELPGSLRRTPHIQSWLKVLADGRVQIFSGKVELGQGIRIAIKQVAAEELYMDLNQVEVILAETGVTPNEGYTAGSGSIKGSATAVRYAAAAAREKLIELAAQKLGVLADELQPDHGFIATADGAKKLSFAEILDGKQIEDEVPLTAKLKPKSAYQYVGKAISREDVPKMVQGKPLYIHDLRFPEMVHARVLRPFNYQSELIDFDTAGFKGEAEGIMHIVRIGNFLGVITQTEYQAEKAVELLVRYTQWSEPKIFPPQDQLADHIKQIASQPEIAHGEGVNFNSQSANQVLNATYFKPYTMHGAMGPACGIAMFDGEILHIWSHSQGIYPMREGIASMLELEVDKIHVISSPGPGAYGHTVADDAAADAAILAMAFPGRHIRVRWSRQDEHRWEPYGSAMRMTLEAGL
;
A
#
# COMPACT_ATOMS: atom_id res chain seq x y z
N MET A 1 -24.72 -25.52 17.43
CA MET A 1 -25.96 -24.99 16.85
C MET A 1 -26.38 -23.80 17.69
N SER A 2 -25.94 -22.63 17.33
CA SER A 2 -26.48 -21.37 17.84
C SER A 2 -26.29 -20.33 16.72
N ASP A 3 -27.43 -19.96 16.12
CA ASP A 3 -27.54 -18.85 15.19
C ASP A 3 -27.20 -17.55 15.94
N SER A 4 -26.06 -16.95 15.63
CA SER A 4 -25.77 -15.59 16.03
C SER A 4 -26.29 -14.64 14.94
N THR A 5 -27.55 -14.23 15.08
CA THR A 5 -28.15 -13.16 14.28
C THR A 5 -27.55 -11.82 14.69
N LEU A 6 -26.60 -11.33 13.94
CA LEU A 6 -26.25 -9.91 13.93
C LEU A 6 -27.39 -9.13 13.28
N SER A 7 -27.83 -8.03 13.90
CA SER A 7 -29.06 -7.29 13.56
C SER A 7 -29.14 -6.91 12.08
N SER A 8 -30.25 -7.31 11.45
CA SER A 8 -30.45 -7.31 10.00
C SER A 8 -30.75 -5.96 9.33
N SER A 9 -30.87 -4.85 10.08
CA SER A 9 -31.34 -3.58 9.50
C SER A 9 -30.20 -2.68 8.94
N SER A 10 -29.05 -2.66 9.59
CA SER A 10 -27.89 -1.85 9.14
C SER A 10 -27.22 -2.47 7.90
N ARG A 11 -27.09 -3.79 7.88
CA ARG A 11 -26.52 -4.54 6.74
C ARG A 11 -27.32 -4.41 5.45
N ARG A 12 -28.65 -4.29 5.55
CA ARG A 12 -29.54 -4.12 4.39
C ARG A 12 -29.37 -2.78 3.67
N ASN A 13 -29.07 -1.73 4.39
CA ASN A 13 -28.91 -0.39 3.80
C ASN A 13 -27.56 -0.23 3.12
N PHE A 14 -26.50 -0.79 3.67
CA PHE A 14 -25.16 -0.81 3.07
C PHE A 14 -25.16 -1.51 1.69
N LEU A 15 -25.79 -2.67 1.60
CA LEU A 15 -25.78 -3.49 0.37
C LEU A 15 -26.72 -2.97 -0.73
N LYS A 16 -27.70 -2.12 -0.41
CA LYS A 16 -28.56 -1.48 -1.41
C LYS A 16 -27.89 -0.33 -2.14
N THR A 17 -26.86 0.28 -1.54
CA THR A 17 -26.15 1.43 -2.12
C THR A 17 -24.98 1.01 -3.01
N PHE A 18 -24.46 -0.21 -2.86
CA PHE A 18 -23.30 -0.71 -3.62
C PHE A 18 -23.67 -1.97 -4.43
N GLY A 19 -24.31 -1.75 -5.57
CA GLY A 19 -24.69 -2.80 -6.51
C GLY A 19 -23.54 -3.51 -7.25
N SER A 20 -22.31 -3.12 -7.04
CA SER A 20 -21.08 -3.81 -7.44
C SER A 20 -19.95 -3.28 -6.57
N LEU A 21 -19.29 -4.18 -5.86
CA LEU A 21 -18.10 -3.83 -5.07
C LEU A 21 -16.90 -3.76 -6.01
N THR A 22 -16.85 -2.76 -6.85
CA THR A 22 -15.61 -2.22 -7.34
C THR A 22 -15.26 -1.11 -6.37
N ILE A 23 -14.31 -1.34 -5.47
CA ILE A 23 -13.71 -0.25 -4.71
C ILE A 23 -12.84 0.53 -5.71
N ALA A 24 -13.47 1.26 -6.61
CA ALA A 24 -12.84 2.40 -7.23
C ALA A 24 -12.71 3.43 -6.11
N ILE A 25 -11.61 3.38 -5.36
CA ILE A 25 -11.27 4.47 -4.45
C ILE A 25 -11.11 5.68 -5.38
N PRO A 26 -12.04 6.64 -5.38
CA PRO A 26 -11.85 7.82 -6.21
C PRO A 26 -10.58 8.49 -5.71
N PHE A 27 -9.72 8.95 -6.62
CA PHE A 27 -8.69 9.94 -6.34
C PHE A 27 -9.39 11.27 -5.96
N LEU A 28 -10.06 11.28 -4.83
CA LEU A 28 -10.42 12.51 -4.16
C LEU A 28 -9.18 12.93 -3.37
N PRO A 29 -8.78 14.19 -3.42
CA PRO A 29 -7.79 14.69 -2.46
C PRO A 29 -8.40 14.43 -1.08
N ALA A 30 -7.84 13.43 -0.39
CA ALA A 30 -8.33 13.00 0.90
C ALA A 30 -8.06 14.11 1.94
N CYS A 31 -9.04 14.94 2.15
CA CYS A 31 -9.25 15.61 3.43
C CYS A 31 -10.04 14.65 4.32
N PHE A 32 -9.41 13.59 4.79
CA PHE A 32 -9.87 12.83 5.93
C PHE A 32 -8.74 12.89 6.96
N GLU A 33 -8.88 13.82 7.89
CA GLU A 33 -8.18 13.80 9.17
C GLU A 33 -8.84 12.72 10.03
N SER A 34 -8.43 11.46 9.85
CA SER A 34 -8.61 10.45 10.88
C SER A 34 -7.42 10.58 11.82
N GLU A 35 -7.64 11.07 13.02
CA GLU A 35 -6.65 10.99 14.10
C GLU A 35 -6.43 9.52 14.45
N GLU A 36 -5.46 8.88 13.78
CA GLU A 36 -4.92 7.62 14.27
C GLU A 36 -4.35 7.84 15.65
N LYS A 37 -4.80 7.09 16.64
CA LYS A 37 -4.11 6.98 17.92
C LYS A 37 -2.83 6.16 17.73
N LEU A 38 -1.85 6.76 17.08
CA LEU A 38 -0.45 6.35 17.22
C LEU A 38 -0.08 6.39 18.72
N PRO A 39 0.94 5.64 19.17
CA PRO A 39 1.46 5.81 20.51
C PRO A 39 1.62 7.32 20.75
N TYR A 40 1.20 7.79 21.92
CA TYR A 40 1.16 9.20 22.28
C TYR A 40 2.38 9.94 21.73
N LEU A 41 2.15 10.76 20.72
CA LEU A 41 3.16 11.66 20.20
C LEU A 41 3.00 13.01 20.91
N PRO A 42 4.09 13.61 21.41
CA PRO A 42 4.04 14.91 22.04
C PRO A 42 3.49 15.98 21.06
N PRO A 43 2.98 17.11 21.56
CA PRO A 43 2.51 18.20 20.72
C PRO A 43 3.60 18.71 19.78
N VAL A 44 3.23 19.00 18.53
CA VAL A 44 4.17 19.50 17.52
C VAL A 44 4.48 20.96 17.75
N SER A 45 5.76 21.31 17.81
CA SER A 45 6.28 22.67 18.01
C SER A 45 6.87 23.30 16.74
N VAL A 46 7.22 22.50 15.73
CA VAL A 46 7.80 22.98 14.46
C VAL A 46 6.72 23.38 13.45
N ASN A 47 7.07 24.28 12.53
CA ASN A 47 6.20 24.58 11.39
C ASN A 47 6.20 23.42 10.39
N LEU A 48 5.12 22.64 10.36
CA LEU A 48 5.01 21.44 9.53
C LEU A 48 5.15 21.72 8.03
N GLU A 49 4.73 22.88 7.55
CA GLU A 49 4.81 23.21 6.12
C GLU A 49 6.25 23.38 5.62
N GLU A 50 7.16 23.75 6.50
CA GLU A 50 8.58 23.92 6.19
C GLU A 50 9.36 22.61 6.22
N LEU A 51 8.83 21.57 6.86
CA LEU A 51 9.51 20.28 6.95
C LEU A 51 9.62 19.60 5.58
N PRO A 52 10.76 18.95 5.28
CA PRO A 52 10.97 18.31 4.00
C PRO A 52 10.30 16.94 3.92
N GLY A 53 9.82 16.62 2.71
CA GLY A 53 9.26 15.29 2.41
C GLY A 53 8.06 14.92 3.29
N SER A 54 7.99 13.69 3.71
CA SER A 54 6.88 13.14 4.51
C SER A 54 6.91 13.55 5.98
N LEU A 55 7.97 14.25 6.45
CA LEU A 55 8.02 14.81 7.81
C LEU A 55 6.90 15.79 8.08
N ARG A 56 6.34 16.43 7.06
CA ARG A 56 5.17 17.32 7.21
C ARG A 56 3.97 16.65 7.89
N ARG A 57 3.85 15.33 7.73
CA ARG A 57 2.76 14.54 8.34
C ARG A 57 3.19 13.88 9.64
N THR A 58 4.47 13.60 9.80
CA THR A 58 5.00 12.82 10.91
C THR A 58 6.36 13.39 11.32
N PRO A 59 6.40 14.44 12.16
CA PRO A 59 7.62 15.20 12.45
C PRO A 59 8.55 14.53 13.48
N HIS A 60 8.09 13.56 14.26
CA HIS A 60 8.85 12.97 15.36
C HIS A 60 9.87 11.93 14.88
N ILE A 61 11.08 11.97 15.44
CA ILE A 61 12.19 11.06 15.09
C ILE A 61 11.81 9.60 15.31
N GLN A 62 11.18 9.26 16.44
CA GLN A 62 10.78 7.90 16.79
C GLN A 62 9.79 7.26 15.79
N SER A 63 9.10 8.05 14.98
CA SER A 63 8.23 7.52 13.93
C SER A 63 8.98 6.98 12.72
N TRP A 64 10.27 7.33 12.59
CA TRP A 64 11.12 6.97 11.45
C TRP A 64 12.23 5.99 11.78
N LEU A 65 12.65 5.95 13.05
CA LEU A 65 13.71 5.05 13.47
C LEU A 65 13.62 4.64 14.95
N LYS A 66 14.17 3.45 15.23
CA LYS A 66 14.29 2.89 16.56
C LYS A 66 15.64 2.21 16.72
N VAL A 67 16.38 2.51 17.80
CA VAL A 67 17.59 1.79 18.17
C VAL A 67 17.21 0.55 18.97
N LEU A 68 17.73 -0.61 18.56
CA LEU A 68 17.52 -1.87 19.24
C LEU A 68 18.56 -2.11 20.35
N ALA A 69 18.26 -3.01 21.26
CA ALA A 69 19.15 -3.35 22.37
C ALA A 69 20.52 -3.93 21.93
N ASP A 70 20.56 -4.53 20.73
CA ASP A 70 21.80 -5.05 20.12
C ASP A 70 22.60 -3.99 19.33
N GLY A 71 22.15 -2.74 19.34
CA GLY A 71 22.80 -1.61 18.66
C GLY A 71 22.41 -1.46 17.19
N ARG A 72 21.64 -2.38 16.59
CA ARG A 72 21.05 -2.19 15.25
C ARG A 72 19.99 -1.10 15.28
N VAL A 73 19.69 -0.55 14.11
CA VAL A 73 18.66 0.48 13.95
C VAL A 73 17.60 -0.01 12.99
N GLN A 74 16.34 0.02 13.44
CA GLN A 74 15.18 -0.16 12.57
C GLN A 74 14.75 1.19 12.01
N ILE A 75 14.52 1.22 10.71
CA ILE A 75 14.01 2.38 9.96
C ILE A 75 12.60 2.06 9.48
N PHE A 76 11.68 2.98 9.68
CA PHE A 76 10.28 2.81 9.33
C PHE A 76 9.92 3.66 8.11
N SER A 77 9.15 3.09 7.17
CA SER A 77 8.59 3.82 6.04
C SER A 77 7.23 3.26 5.67
N GLY A 78 6.27 4.13 5.42
CA GLY A 78 4.94 3.78 4.92
C GLY A 78 4.92 3.44 3.42
N LYS A 79 6.06 3.46 2.73
CA LYS A 79 6.16 3.07 1.33
C LYS A 79 6.29 1.56 1.17
N VAL A 80 5.72 1.02 0.08
CA VAL A 80 5.76 -0.41 -0.22
C VAL A 80 6.83 -0.74 -1.26
N GLU A 81 7.36 -1.97 -1.21
CA GLU A 81 8.28 -2.50 -2.21
C GLU A 81 7.46 -3.12 -3.37
N LEU A 82 7.53 -2.50 -4.53
CA LEU A 82 6.86 -2.94 -5.76
C LEU A 82 7.85 -3.46 -6.82
N GLY A 83 9.11 -3.67 -6.42
CA GLY A 83 10.20 -4.02 -7.31
C GLY A 83 11.15 -2.86 -7.65
N GLN A 84 10.81 -1.62 -7.25
CA GLN A 84 11.60 -0.41 -7.52
C GLN A 84 12.84 -0.26 -6.63
N GLY A 85 13.00 -1.09 -5.58
CA GLY A 85 14.17 -1.09 -4.71
C GLY A 85 14.14 0.00 -3.63
N ILE A 86 12.97 0.43 -3.19
CA ILE A 86 12.86 1.48 -2.16
C ILE A 86 13.46 1.04 -0.82
N ARG A 87 13.37 -0.25 -0.46
CA ARG A 87 13.95 -0.79 0.76
C ARG A 87 15.46 -0.52 0.84
N ILE A 88 16.21 -0.88 -0.20
CA ILE A 88 17.66 -0.66 -0.21
C ILE A 88 18.01 0.82 -0.30
N ALA A 89 17.22 1.63 -1.01
CA ALA A 89 17.46 3.06 -1.10
C ALA A 89 17.30 3.77 0.26
N ILE A 90 16.25 3.43 1.02
CA ILE A 90 16.04 3.94 2.40
C ILE A 90 17.16 3.46 3.31
N LYS A 91 17.57 2.19 3.20
CA LYS A 91 18.68 1.62 3.96
C LYS A 91 19.99 2.38 3.74
N GLN A 92 20.32 2.70 2.47
CA GLN A 92 21.50 3.49 2.13
C GLN A 92 21.45 4.89 2.77
N VAL A 93 20.31 5.57 2.66
CA VAL A 93 20.15 6.93 3.22
C VAL A 93 20.27 6.95 4.73
N ALA A 94 19.67 5.98 5.42
CA ALA A 94 19.74 5.89 6.87
C ALA A 94 21.15 5.54 7.36
N ALA A 95 21.78 4.52 6.78
CA ALA A 95 23.15 4.12 7.10
C ALA A 95 24.14 5.27 6.87
N GLU A 96 23.95 6.03 5.79
CA GLU A 96 24.75 7.21 5.46
C GLU A 96 24.70 8.25 6.57
N GLU A 97 23.51 8.70 6.97
CA GLU A 97 23.34 9.78 7.95
C GLU A 97 23.69 9.33 9.38
N LEU A 98 23.47 8.06 9.72
CA LEU A 98 23.81 7.50 11.02
C LEU A 98 25.29 7.07 11.14
N TYR A 99 26.06 7.10 10.06
CA TYR A 99 27.44 6.59 10.00
C TYR A 99 27.52 5.12 10.47
N MET A 100 26.58 4.28 9.98
CA MET A 100 26.48 2.87 10.32
C MET A 100 26.76 1.98 9.10
N ASP A 101 27.14 0.74 9.35
CA ASP A 101 27.22 -0.26 8.29
C ASP A 101 25.82 -0.67 7.83
N LEU A 102 25.68 -1.01 6.54
CA LEU A 102 24.38 -1.42 5.99
C LEU A 102 23.76 -2.62 6.71
N ASN A 103 24.56 -3.57 7.19
CA ASN A 103 24.06 -4.75 7.90
C ASN A 103 23.54 -4.44 9.32
N GLN A 104 23.84 -3.26 9.87
CA GLN A 104 23.32 -2.80 11.15
C GLN A 104 21.97 -2.07 11.02
N VAL A 105 21.52 -1.80 9.78
CA VAL A 105 20.26 -1.10 9.50
C VAL A 105 19.24 -2.08 8.92
N GLU A 106 18.10 -2.17 9.57
CA GLU A 106 16.92 -2.92 9.12
C GLU A 106 15.83 -1.94 8.66
N VAL A 107 15.12 -2.24 7.57
CA VAL A 107 14.03 -1.39 7.06
C VAL A 107 12.71 -2.13 7.12
N ILE A 108 11.78 -1.59 7.88
CA ILE A 108 10.38 -2.02 7.97
C ILE A 108 9.56 -1.15 7.03
N LEU A 109 8.90 -1.78 6.06
CA LEU A 109 8.07 -1.09 5.08
C LEU A 109 6.60 -1.38 5.35
N ALA A 110 5.80 -0.34 5.29
CA ALA A 110 4.35 -0.37 5.18
C ALA A 110 3.66 -1.45 6.06
N GLU A 111 3.54 -1.14 7.35
CA GLU A 111 2.79 -1.89 8.34
C GLU A 111 1.97 -0.92 9.18
N THR A 112 0.64 -1.06 9.22
CA THR A 112 -0.21 -0.11 9.93
C THR A 112 -0.02 -0.20 11.44
N GLY A 113 0.04 0.95 12.11
CA GLY A 113 0.36 1.02 13.54
C GLY A 113 1.86 0.91 13.87
N VAL A 114 2.72 0.61 12.89
CA VAL A 114 4.18 0.48 13.06
C VAL A 114 4.93 1.54 12.25
N THR A 115 4.57 1.73 10.99
CA THR A 115 5.21 2.68 10.08
C THR A 115 4.38 3.96 9.93
N PRO A 116 4.98 5.10 9.56
CA PRO A 116 4.22 6.32 9.33
C PRO A 116 3.23 6.17 8.15
N ASN A 117 2.06 6.85 8.25
CA ASN A 117 1.14 6.94 7.12
C ASN A 117 1.69 7.87 6.05
N GLU A 118 2.20 7.33 4.97
CA GLU A 118 2.71 8.07 3.82
C GLU A 118 1.79 8.01 2.59
N GLY A 119 0.55 7.53 2.75
CA GLY A 119 -0.41 7.35 1.67
C GLY A 119 0.07 6.34 0.63
N TYR A 120 -0.24 6.59 -0.65
CA TYR A 120 0.13 5.69 -1.75
C TYR A 120 1.61 5.75 -2.12
N THR A 121 2.16 4.60 -2.54
CA THR A 121 3.44 4.50 -3.24
C THR A 121 3.20 4.72 -4.73
N ALA A 122 3.20 5.97 -5.13
CA ALA A 122 2.86 6.42 -6.48
C ALA A 122 3.59 7.73 -6.82
N GLY A 123 3.48 8.19 -8.07
CA GLY A 123 3.94 9.51 -8.51
C GLY A 123 5.44 9.77 -8.35
N SER A 124 6.27 8.73 -8.33
CA SER A 124 7.72 8.84 -8.06
C SER A 124 8.07 9.49 -6.71
N GLY A 125 7.13 9.44 -5.74
CA GLY A 125 7.21 10.14 -4.46
C GLY A 125 8.10 9.49 -3.41
N SER A 126 8.54 8.22 -3.57
CA SER A 126 9.20 7.48 -2.51
C SER A 126 10.55 8.07 -2.08
N ILE A 127 11.40 8.48 -3.02
CA ILE A 127 12.68 9.14 -2.68
C ILE A 127 12.45 10.57 -2.18
N LYS A 128 11.66 11.35 -2.93
CA LYS A 128 11.37 12.76 -2.59
C LYS A 128 10.63 12.90 -1.25
N GLY A 129 9.71 11.98 -0.94
CA GLY A 129 8.94 11.98 0.30
C GLY A 129 9.66 11.23 1.42
N SER A 130 9.63 9.90 1.37
CA SER A 130 10.07 9.00 2.44
C SER A 130 11.57 9.02 2.68
N ALA A 131 12.38 8.82 1.64
CA ALA A 131 13.84 8.80 1.83
C ALA A 131 14.37 10.16 2.30
N THR A 132 13.74 11.27 1.88
CA THR A 132 14.05 12.61 2.41
C THR A 132 13.70 12.70 3.90
N ALA A 133 12.53 12.23 4.30
CA ALA A 133 12.11 12.24 5.71
C ALA A 133 13.07 11.41 6.58
N VAL A 134 13.38 10.18 6.15
CA VAL A 134 14.36 9.31 6.84
C VAL A 134 15.72 9.97 6.94
N ARG A 135 16.17 10.66 5.88
CA ARG A 135 17.45 11.38 5.89
C ARG A 135 17.55 12.41 7.00
N TYR A 136 16.52 13.27 7.09
CA TYR A 136 16.50 14.32 8.13
C TYR A 136 16.28 13.74 9.54
N ALA A 137 15.42 12.73 9.68
CA ALA A 137 15.21 12.05 10.96
C ALA A 137 16.48 11.34 11.46
N ALA A 138 17.21 10.67 10.57
CA ALA A 138 18.48 10.01 10.90
C ALA A 138 19.58 11.03 11.28
N ALA A 139 19.66 12.16 10.56
CA ALA A 139 20.59 13.24 10.91
C ALA A 139 20.27 13.85 12.28
N ALA A 140 19.00 14.15 12.56
CA ALA A 140 18.54 14.66 13.84
C ALA A 140 18.81 13.67 14.99
N ALA A 141 18.53 12.37 14.75
CA ALA A 141 18.81 11.32 15.71
C ALA A 141 20.32 11.23 16.04
N ARG A 142 21.20 11.32 15.02
CA ARG A 142 22.64 11.35 15.22
C ARG A 142 23.08 12.53 16.08
N GLU A 143 22.57 13.74 15.82
CA GLU A 143 22.87 14.93 16.64
C GLU A 143 22.42 14.73 18.08
N LYS A 144 21.23 14.17 18.29
CA LYS A 144 20.73 13.87 19.65
C LYS A 144 21.57 12.81 20.36
N LEU A 145 21.99 11.77 19.65
CA LEU A 145 22.88 10.76 20.21
C LEU A 145 24.24 11.33 20.61
N ILE A 146 24.81 12.27 19.85
CA ILE A 146 26.04 12.97 20.22
C ILE A 146 25.84 13.80 21.48
N GLU A 147 24.74 14.56 21.57
CA GLU A 147 24.39 15.36 22.76
C GLU A 147 24.30 14.48 24.02
N LEU A 148 23.54 13.38 23.94
CA LEU A 148 23.36 12.46 25.07
C LEU A 148 24.66 11.72 25.45
N ALA A 149 25.48 11.35 24.45
CA ALA A 149 26.82 10.76 24.72
C ALA A 149 27.75 11.75 25.41
N ALA A 150 27.76 13.02 25.01
CA ALA A 150 28.57 14.08 25.63
C ALA A 150 28.24 14.21 27.12
N GLN A 151 26.95 14.23 27.46
CA GLN A 151 26.47 14.27 28.85
C GLN A 151 26.94 13.03 29.65
N LYS A 152 26.80 11.81 29.07
CA LYS A 152 27.20 10.57 29.74
C LYS A 152 28.70 10.42 29.91
N LEU A 153 29.50 10.87 28.95
CA LEU A 153 30.97 10.74 28.95
C LEU A 153 31.67 11.91 29.65
N GLY A 154 30.94 13.00 29.95
CA GLY A 154 31.51 14.20 30.57
C GLY A 154 32.55 14.88 29.66
N VAL A 155 32.23 15.03 28.36
CA VAL A 155 33.05 15.72 27.35
C VAL A 155 32.18 16.68 26.54
N LEU A 156 32.79 17.56 25.74
CA LEU A 156 32.04 18.44 24.85
C LEU A 156 31.52 17.67 23.62
N ALA A 157 30.39 18.07 23.09
CA ALA A 157 29.77 17.41 21.95
C ALA A 157 30.64 17.49 20.66
N ASP A 158 31.44 18.53 20.52
CA ASP A 158 32.36 18.72 19.39
C ASP A 158 33.63 17.86 19.46
N GLU A 159 33.90 17.24 20.61
CA GLU A 159 34.95 16.23 20.76
C GLU A 159 34.49 14.83 20.30
N LEU A 160 33.22 14.66 20.02
CA LEU A 160 32.60 13.38 19.68
C LEU A 160 32.24 13.28 18.20
N GLN A 161 32.38 12.09 17.65
CA GLN A 161 31.99 11.74 16.28
C GLN A 161 31.27 10.40 16.22
N PRO A 162 30.35 10.23 15.27
CA PRO A 162 29.71 8.94 15.03
C PRO A 162 30.66 7.98 14.30
N ASP A 163 30.67 6.73 14.71
CA ASP A 163 31.52 5.69 14.18
C ASP A 163 30.86 4.30 14.27
N HIS A 164 30.35 3.76 13.15
CA HIS A 164 29.81 2.41 13.02
C HIS A 164 28.83 1.99 14.13
N GLY A 165 27.84 2.86 14.45
CA GLY A 165 26.83 2.60 15.49
C GLY A 165 27.27 2.96 16.92
N PHE A 166 28.36 3.69 17.02
CA PHE A 166 28.88 4.27 18.26
C PHE A 166 29.02 5.79 18.15
N ILE A 167 29.14 6.43 19.30
CA ILE A 167 29.63 7.80 19.43
C ILE A 167 30.94 7.73 20.22
N ALA A 168 32.02 8.27 19.67
CA ALA A 168 33.35 8.15 20.24
C ALA A 168 34.15 9.45 20.14
N THR A 169 35.14 9.65 21.04
CA THR A 169 36.21 10.65 20.87
C THR A 169 37.12 10.26 19.70
N ALA A 170 37.81 11.23 19.10
CA ALA A 170 38.70 11.00 17.96
C ALA A 170 39.81 9.96 18.21
N ASP A 171 40.28 9.85 19.43
CA ASP A 171 41.28 8.85 19.86
C ASP A 171 40.65 7.49 20.23
N GLY A 172 39.32 7.38 20.23
CA GLY A 172 38.58 6.18 20.62
C GLY A 172 38.62 5.83 22.10
N ALA A 173 39.22 6.69 22.94
CA ALA A 173 39.39 6.41 24.36
C ALA A 173 38.06 6.41 25.15
N LYS A 174 37.11 7.23 24.71
CA LYS A 174 35.73 7.25 25.23
C LYS A 174 34.81 6.88 24.11
N LYS A 175 33.97 5.86 24.33
CA LYS A 175 33.07 5.32 23.31
C LYS A 175 31.82 4.74 23.96
N LEU A 176 30.62 5.02 23.38
CA LEU A 176 29.35 4.43 23.75
C LEU A 176 28.61 3.99 22.49
N SER A 177 27.99 2.84 22.51
CA SER A 177 27.05 2.41 21.46
C SER A 177 25.73 3.21 21.53
N PHE A 178 24.99 3.27 20.43
CA PHE A 178 23.68 3.91 20.43
C PHE A 178 22.72 3.30 21.47
N ALA A 179 22.78 1.97 21.68
CA ALA A 179 22.00 1.30 22.70
C ALA A 179 22.37 1.73 24.12
N GLU A 180 23.67 1.83 24.46
CA GLU A 180 24.14 2.32 25.77
C GLU A 180 23.78 3.79 25.99
N ILE A 181 23.80 4.62 24.92
CA ILE A 181 23.42 6.03 25.00
C ILE A 181 21.95 6.18 25.38
N LEU A 182 21.06 5.41 24.73
CA LEU A 182 19.61 5.51 24.93
C LEU A 182 19.10 4.75 26.15
N ASP A 183 19.80 3.70 26.59
CA ASP A 183 19.42 2.91 27.76
C ASP A 183 17.94 2.43 27.70
N GLY A 184 17.54 1.90 26.55
CA GLY A 184 16.17 1.42 26.27
C GLY A 184 15.13 2.51 25.99
N LYS A 185 15.49 3.79 26.03
CA LYS A 185 14.61 4.91 25.70
C LYS A 185 14.51 5.12 24.19
N GLN A 186 13.46 5.84 23.76
CA GLN A 186 13.29 6.34 22.39
C GLN A 186 13.71 7.80 22.30
N ILE A 187 14.03 8.26 21.08
CA ILE A 187 14.25 9.67 20.78
C ILE A 187 12.90 10.27 20.39
N GLU A 188 12.20 10.89 21.31
CA GLU A 188 10.85 11.44 21.14
C GLU A 188 10.84 12.84 20.52
N ASP A 189 12.02 13.43 20.33
CA ASP A 189 12.18 14.79 19.80
C ASP A 189 11.62 14.89 18.37
N GLU A 190 11.18 16.09 18.01
CA GLU A 190 10.85 16.45 16.65
C GLU A 190 12.13 16.61 15.81
N VAL A 191 11.99 16.38 14.51
CA VAL A 191 13.06 16.64 13.54
C VAL A 191 13.19 18.16 13.36
N PRO A 192 14.31 18.80 13.76
CA PRO A 192 14.48 20.22 13.60
C PRO A 192 14.79 20.58 12.14
N LEU A 193 14.31 21.74 11.68
CA LEU A 193 14.64 22.26 10.34
C LEU A 193 16.14 22.45 10.12
N THR A 194 16.88 22.60 11.21
CA THR A 194 18.32 22.87 11.23
C THR A 194 19.18 21.60 11.29
N ALA A 195 18.58 20.40 11.19
CA ALA A 195 19.33 19.12 11.21
C ALA A 195 20.49 19.12 10.22
N LYS A 196 21.70 18.86 10.69
CA LYS A 196 22.92 18.90 9.87
C LYS A 196 23.10 17.62 9.09
N LEU A 197 22.81 17.68 7.79
CA LEU A 197 22.96 16.54 6.89
C LEU A 197 24.45 16.27 6.61
N LYS A 198 24.82 14.98 6.45
CA LYS A 198 26.15 14.58 6.02
C LYS A 198 26.48 15.20 4.64
N PRO A 199 27.67 15.80 4.48
CA PRO A 199 28.04 16.43 3.21
C PRO A 199 28.27 15.37 2.13
N LYS A 200 27.94 15.70 0.86
CA LYS A 200 28.07 14.77 -0.27
C LYS A 200 29.48 14.22 -0.45
N SER A 201 30.50 15.00 -0.13
CA SER A 201 31.91 14.60 -0.20
C SER A 201 32.27 13.44 0.74
N ALA A 202 31.47 13.24 1.81
CA ALA A 202 31.65 12.19 2.79
C ALA A 202 30.77 10.94 2.56
N TYR A 203 29.98 10.88 1.46
CA TYR A 203 29.09 9.77 1.18
C TYR A 203 29.86 8.48 0.90
N GLN A 204 29.43 7.41 1.59
CA GLN A 204 29.95 6.05 1.46
C GLN A 204 28.98 5.14 0.69
N TYR A 205 27.67 5.33 0.87
CA TYR A 205 26.62 4.46 0.33
C TYR A 205 25.76 5.16 -0.72
N VAL A 206 25.32 6.40 -0.47
CA VAL A 206 24.45 7.12 -1.38
C VAL A 206 25.22 7.49 -2.66
N GLY A 207 24.61 7.15 -3.81
CA GLY A 207 25.26 7.30 -5.11
C GLY A 207 26.20 6.15 -5.49
N LYS A 208 26.24 5.08 -4.69
CA LYS A 208 26.99 3.85 -4.99
C LYS A 208 26.02 2.73 -5.40
N ALA A 209 26.51 1.83 -6.25
CA ALA A 209 25.79 0.62 -6.62
C ALA A 209 25.85 -0.39 -5.47
N ILE A 210 24.75 -0.49 -4.73
CA ILE A 210 24.58 -1.47 -3.65
C ILE A 210 23.64 -2.56 -4.12
N SER A 211 24.04 -3.82 -3.95
CA SER A 211 23.22 -4.97 -4.33
C SER A 211 21.99 -5.08 -3.44
N ARG A 212 20.85 -5.35 -4.04
CA ARG A 212 19.61 -5.65 -3.32
C ARG A 212 19.71 -7.02 -2.65
N GLU A 213 19.29 -7.11 -1.39
CA GLU A 213 19.35 -8.34 -0.59
C GLU A 213 18.27 -9.37 -0.97
N ASP A 214 17.18 -8.91 -1.58
CA ASP A 214 16.04 -9.72 -1.99
C ASP A 214 16.24 -10.41 -3.37
N VAL A 215 16.99 -9.80 -4.29
CA VAL A 215 17.18 -10.34 -5.65
C VAL A 215 17.82 -11.74 -5.64
N PRO A 216 18.89 -12.03 -4.87
CA PRO A 216 19.43 -13.39 -4.78
C PRO A 216 18.40 -14.42 -4.27
N LYS A 217 17.52 -14.01 -3.34
CA LYS A 217 16.45 -14.87 -2.83
C LYS A 217 15.39 -15.14 -3.90
N MET A 218 15.01 -14.10 -4.68
CA MET A 218 14.05 -14.22 -5.79
C MET A 218 14.54 -15.23 -6.84
N VAL A 219 15.79 -15.11 -7.31
CA VAL A 219 16.34 -16.01 -8.35
C VAL A 219 16.56 -17.43 -7.85
N GLN A 220 16.63 -17.65 -6.55
CA GLN A 220 16.69 -18.97 -5.92
C GLN A 220 15.30 -19.55 -5.65
N GLY A 221 14.21 -18.87 -5.99
CA GLY A 221 12.84 -19.31 -5.73
C GLY A 221 12.48 -19.36 -4.24
N LYS A 222 13.15 -18.54 -3.39
CA LYS A 222 12.79 -18.46 -1.98
C LYS A 222 11.49 -17.68 -1.79
N PRO A 223 10.64 -18.05 -0.80
CA PRO A 223 9.38 -17.38 -0.55
C PRO A 223 9.60 -15.89 -0.22
N LEU A 224 9.03 -14.99 -1.01
CA LEU A 224 9.11 -13.55 -0.83
C LEU A 224 7.79 -12.84 -1.11
N TYR A 225 6.98 -13.41 -1.99
CA TYR A 225 5.74 -12.78 -2.44
C TYR A 225 4.55 -13.20 -1.58
N ILE A 226 3.50 -12.40 -1.59
CA ILE A 226 2.24 -12.73 -0.90
C ILE A 226 1.72 -14.11 -1.27
N HIS A 227 1.93 -14.55 -2.52
CA HIS A 227 1.56 -15.88 -3.00
C HIS A 227 2.34 -17.02 -2.33
N ASP A 228 3.52 -16.71 -1.80
CA ASP A 228 4.40 -17.67 -1.14
C ASP A 228 4.12 -17.85 0.34
N LEU A 229 3.40 -16.89 0.95
CA LEU A 229 3.10 -16.94 2.38
C LEU A 229 2.32 -18.22 2.71
N ARG A 230 2.68 -18.85 3.81
CA ARG A 230 2.02 -20.05 4.34
C ARG A 230 1.85 -19.88 5.85
N PHE A 231 0.62 -20.03 6.29
CA PHE A 231 0.27 -19.98 7.71
C PHE A 231 -0.26 -21.35 8.15
N PRO A 232 -0.11 -21.72 9.43
CA PRO A 232 -0.73 -22.93 9.95
C PRO A 232 -2.25 -22.95 9.65
N GLU A 233 -2.74 -24.10 9.21
CA GLU A 233 -4.17 -24.32 8.93
C GLU A 233 -4.81 -23.31 7.95
N MET A 234 -4.01 -22.65 7.12
CA MET A 234 -4.51 -21.68 6.14
C MET A 234 -5.48 -22.38 5.15
N VAL A 235 -6.56 -21.69 4.87
CA VAL A 235 -7.59 -22.11 3.91
C VAL A 235 -7.60 -21.19 2.68
N HIS A 236 -8.26 -21.64 1.62
CA HIS A 236 -8.27 -20.96 0.34
C HIS A 236 -9.69 -20.59 -0.05
N ALA A 237 -9.85 -19.46 -0.70
CA ALA A 237 -11.15 -18.99 -1.11
C ALA A 237 -11.13 -18.36 -2.50
N ARG A 238 -12.29 -18.37 -3.13
CA ARG A 238 -12.58 -17.67 -4.38
C ARG A 238 -13.93 -16.98 -4.27
N VAL A 239 -14.07 -15.91 -5.03
CA VAL A 239 -15.31 -15.13 -5.13
C VAL A 239 -15.82 -15.20 -6.56
N LEU A 240 -17.07 -15.60 -6.72
CA LEU A 240 -17.73 -15.54 -8.03
C LEU A 240 -18.18 -14.11 -8.33
N ARG A 241 -17.72 -13.57 -9.44
CA ARG A 241 -18.08 -12.26 -9.93
C ARG A 241 -18.98 -12.36 -11.18
N PRO A 242 -19.97 -11.45 -11.34
CA PRO A 242 -20.79 -11.41 -12.53
C PRO A 242 -19.99 -10.98 -13.76
N PHE A 243 -20.60 -11.13 -14.94
CA PHE A 243 -19.99 -10.70 -16.21
C PHE A 243 -19.98 -9.18 -16.39
N ASN A 244 -20.95 -8.48 -15.80
CA ASN A 244 -21.13 -7.04 -15.95
C ASN A 244 -21.15 -6.33 -14.58
N TYR A 245 -20.70 -5.08 -14.54
CA TYR A 245 -20.60 -4.30 -13.31
C TYR A 245 -21.92 -4.06 -12.58
N GLN A 246 -23.05 -3.93 -13.33
CA GLN A 246 -24.36 -3.69 -12.74
C GLN A 246 -25.21 -4.94 -12.62
N SER A 247 -24.62 -6.12 -12.79
CA SER A 247 -25.35 -7.37 -12.62
C SER A 247 -25.68 -7.62 -11.15
N GLU A 248 -26.88 -8.12 -10.91
CA GLU A 248 -27.37 -8.52 -9.61
C GLU A 248 -27.52 -10.04 -9.53
N LEU A 249 -27.15 -10.63 -8.40
CA LEU A 249 -27.35 -12.04 -8.14
C LEU A 249 -28.82 -12.30 -7.82
N ILE A 250 -29.57 -12.78 -8.82
CA ILE A 250 -31.00 -13.03 -8.73
C ILE A 250 -31.26 -14.27 -7.88
N ASP A 251 -30.58 -15.38 -8.20
CA ASP A 251 -30.78 -16.66 -7.51
C ASP A 251 -29.46 -17.44 -7.35
N PHE A 252 -29.45 -18.31 -6.34
CA PHE A 252 -28.36 -19.25 -6.07
C PHE A 252 -28.93 -20.55 -5.50
N ASP A 253 -28.94 -21.60 -6.31
CA ASP A 253 -29.30 -22.94 -5.83
C ASP A 253 -28.20 -23.53 -4.95
N THR A 254 -28.26 -23.19 -3.67
CA THR A 254 -27.31 -23.65 -2.66
C THR A 254 -27.36 -25.16 -2.46
N ALA A 255 -28.53 -25.78 -2.59
CA ALA A 255 -28.69 -27.22 -2.36
C ALA A 255 -28.08 -28.03 -3.50
N GLY A 256 -28.37 -27.67 -4.75
CA GLY A 256 -27.76 -28.27 -5.93
C GLY A 256 -26.25 -28.11 -5.94
N PHE A 257 -25.75 -26.90 -5.66
CA PHE A 257 -24.32 -26.65 -5.54
C PHE A 257 -23.63 -27.54 -4.50
N LYS A 258 -24.15 -27.60 -3.26
CA LYS A 258 -23.59 -28.43 -2.20
C LYS A 258 -23.66 -29.93 -2.50
N GLY A 259 -24.60 -30.36 -3.32
CA GLY A 259 -24.76 -31.76 -3.74
C GLY A 259 -23.65 -32.22 -4.71
N GLU A 260 -23.05 -31.28 -5.47
CA GLU A 260 -22.01 -31.58 -6.47
C GLU A 260 -20.60 -31.11 -6.04
N ALA A 261 -20.52 -30.02 -5.26
CA ALA A 261 -19.24 -29.42 -4.88
C ALA A 261 -18.50 -30.23 -3.80
N GLU A 262 -17.20 -30.44 -4.00
CA GLU A 262 -16.34 -31.14 -3.06
C GLU A 262 -15.50 -30.18 -2.23
N GLY A 263 -15.27 -30.53 -0.95
CA GLY A 263 -14.32 -29.83 -0.09
C GLY A 263 -14.75 -28.44 0.34
N ILE A 264 -16.02 -28.08 0.22
CA ILE A 264 -16.56 -26.79 0.67
C ILE A 264 -16.62 -26.78 2.21
N MET A 265 -15.89 -25.85 2.80
CA MET A 265 -15.91 -25.59 4.23
C MET A 265 -16.97 -24.56 4.60
N HIS A 266 -17.08 -23.49 3.79
CA HIS A 266 -18.05 -22.42 4.03
C HIS A 266 -18.46 -21.72 2.75
N ILE A 267 -19.69 -21.18 2.73
CA ILE A 267 -20.22 -20.37 1.64
C ILE A 267 -20.66 -19.03 2.23
N VAL A 268 -20.20 -17.94 1.67
CA VAL A 268 -20.55 -16.58 2.10
C VAL A 268 -21.35 -15.90 1.00
N ARG A 269 -22.60 -15.53 1.32
CA ARG A 269 -23.46 -14.72 0.43
C ARG A 269 -23.89 -13.45 1.17
N ILE A 270 -23.52 -12.29 0.60
CA ILE A 270 -23.88 -10.97 1.12
C ILE A 270 -24.29 -10.12 -0.09
N GLY A 271 -25.61 -10.00 -0.36
CA GLY A 271 -26.11 -9.35 -1.58
C GLY A 271 -25.57 -10.04 -2.83
N ASN A 272 -24.79 -9.29 -3.62
CA ASN A 272 -24.14 -9.78 -4.84
C ASN A 272 -22.78 -10.47 -4.58
N PHE A 273 -22.23 -10.38 -3.38
CA PHE A 273 -21.01 -11.09 -3.01
C PHE A 273 -21.32 -12.57 -2.77
N LEU A 274 -20.63 -13.44 -3.49
CA LEU A 274 -20.74 -14.88 -3.32
C LEU A 274 -19.33 -15.51 -3.32
N GLY A 275 -18.87 -15.92 -2.14
CA GLY A 275 -17.57 -16.54 -1.92
C GLY A 275 -17.67 -17.95 -1.39
N VAL A 276 -16.67 -18.79 -1.71
CA VAL A 276 -16.52 -20.15 -1.21
C VAL A 276 -15.16 -20.31 -0.54
N ILE A 277 -15.15 -21.00 0.59
CA ILE A 277 -13.95 -21.32 1.38
C ILE A 277 -13.74 -22.83 1.34
N THR A 278 -12.51 -23.27 1.06
CA THR A 278 -12.13 -24.67 0.89
C THR A 278 -10.78 -24.94 1.55
N GLN A 279 -10.44 -26.21 1.74
CA GLN A 279 -9.15 -26.59 2.32
C GLN A 279 -7.96 -26.32 1.39
N THR A 280 -8.14 -26.46 0.07
CA THR A 280 -7.08 -26.30 -0.92
C THR A 280 -7.43 -25.28 -1.99
N GLU A 281 -6.42 -24.67 -2.59
CA GLU A 281 -6.60 -23.72 -3.70
C GLU A 281 -7.30 -24.35 -4.91
N TYR A 282 -6.96 -25.59 -5.22
CA TYR A 282 -7.60 -26.34 -6.32
C TYR A 282 -9.10 -26.53 -6.09
N GLN A 283 -9.50 -26.88 -4.87
CA GLN A 283 -10.93 -27.00 -4.53
C GLN A 283 -11.67 -25.66 -4.67
N ALA A 284 -11.06 -24.54 -4.25
CA ALA A 284 -11.66 -23.22 -4.41
C ALA A 284 -11.85 -22.85 -5.89
N GLU A 285 -10.88 -23.18 -6.74
CA GLU A 285 -10.96 -22.96 -8.18
C GLU A 285 -12.07 -23.79 -8.82
N LYS A 286 -12.16 -25.08 -8.50
CA LYS A 286 -13.24 -25.96 -9.00
C LYS A 286 -14.61 -25.53 -8.47
N ALA A 287 -14.68 -25.09 -7.23
CA ALA A 287 -15.94 -24.63 -6.65
C ALA A 287 -16.46 -23.37 -7.36
N VAL A 288 -15.61 -22.38 -7.67
CA VAL A 288 -16.07 -21.17 -8.35
C VAL A 288 -16.46 -21.45 -9.81
N GLU A 289 -15.77 -22.35 -10.50
CA GLU A 289 -16.20 -22.82 -11.84
C GLU A 289 -17.59 -23.47 -11.79
N LEU A 290 -17.84 -24.26 -10.75
CA LEU A 290 -19.11 -24.92 -10.55
C LEU A 290 -20.25 -23.94 -10.20
N LEU A 291 -19.97 -22.93 -9.36
CA LEU A 291 -20.95 -21.90 -8.94
C LEU A 291 -21.67 -21.24 -10.12
N VAL A 292 -21.00 -21.07 -11.24
CA VAL A 292 -21.58 -20.47 -12.46
C VAL A 292 -22.87 -21.21 -12.88
N ARG A 293 -22.93 -22.53 -12.72
CA ARG A 293 -24.09 -23.35 -13.11
C ARG A 293 -25.27 -23.26 -12.13
N TYR A 294 -25.00 -22.85 -10.90
CA TYR A 294 -25.98 -22.78 -9.81
C TYR A 294 -26.40 -21.35 -9.47
N THR A 295 -25.93 -20.36 -10.25
CA THR A 295 -26.26 -18.94 -10.04
C THR A 295 -26.95 -18.35 -11.24
N GLN A 296 -27.89 -17.46 -10.98
CA GLN A 296 -28.53 -16.64 -11.99
C GLN A 296 -28.26 -15.17 -11.73
N TRP A 297 -27.74 -14.46 -12.74
CA TRP A 297 -27.40 -13.04 -12.69
C TRP A 297 -28.24 -12.25 -13.68
N SER A 298 -28.51 -10.98 -13.37
CA SER A 298 -29.06 -10.03 -14.34
C SER A 298 -27.99 -9.67 -15.39
N GLU A 299 -28.40 -9.28 -16.58
CA GLU A 299 -27.52 -8.96 -17.71
C GLU A 299 -27.78 -7.54 -18.24
N PRO A 300 -27.44 -6.47 -17.51
CA PRO A 300 -27.60 -5.12 -17.99
C PRO A 300 -26.64 -4.83 -19.15
N LYS A 301 -27.09 -4.10 -20.16
CA LYS A 301 -26.25 -3.59 -21.24
C LYS A 301 -25.70 -2.23 -20.87
N ILE A 302 -24.47 -2.17 -20.41
CA ILE A 302 -23.83 -0.95 -19.88
C ILE A 302 -22.68 -0.41 -20.74
N PHE A 303 -22.14 -1.20 -21.64
CA PHE A 303 -21.01 -0.81 -22.48
C PHE A 303 -21.36 -0.85 -23.96
N PRO A 304 -20.84 0.10 -24.77
CA PRO A 304 -20.91 -0.01 -26.21
C PRO A 304 -20.05 -1.18 -26.73
N PRO A 305 -20.30 -1.68 -27.93
CA PRO A 305 -19.36 -2.56 -28.62
C PRO A 305 -17.98 -1.93 -28.71
N GLN A 306 -16.91 -2.76 -28.63
CA GLN A 306 -15.52 -2.29 -28.59
C GLN A 306 -15.13 -1.46 -29.81
N ASP A 307 -15.64 -1.81 -30.99
CA ASP A 307 -15.41 -1.10 -32.26
C ASP A 307 -16.08 0.29 -32.30
N GLN A 308 -17.08 0.54 -31.43
CA GLN A 308 -17.79 1.81 -31.31
C GLN A 308 -17.27 2.69 -30.14
N LEU A 309 -16.31 2.22 -29.39
CA LEU A 309 -15.83 2.90 -28.17
C LEU A 309 -15.31 4.33 -28.43
N ALA A 310 -14.56 4.53 -29.50
CA ALA A 310 -14.00 5.85 -29.85
C ALA A 310 -15.11 6.88 -30.17
N ASP A 311 -16.17 6.46 -30.86
CA ASP A 311 -17.31 7.31 -31.18
C ASP A 311 -18.20 7.52 -29.96
N HIS A 312 -18.37 6.50 -29.12
CA HIS A 312 -19.09 6.60 -27.87
C HIS A 312 -18.45 7.63 -26.93
N ILE A 313 -17.14 7.61 -26.76
CA ILE A 313 -16.41 8.61 -25.95
C ILE A 313 -16.60 10.03 -26.48
N LYS A 314 -16.63 10.21 -27.80
CA LYS A 314 -16.93 11.51 -28.42
C LYS A 314 -18.34 12.01 -28.10
N GLN A 315 -19.30 11.11 -27.92
CA GLN A 315 -20.70 11.43 -27.64
C GLN A 315 -20.97 11.68 -26.15
N ILE A 316 -20.12 11.20 -25.26
CA ILE A 316 -20.25 11.46 -23.83
C ILE A 316 -20.03 12.96 -23.60
N ALA A 317 -21.12 13.68 -23.32
CA ALA A 317 -21.04 15.09 -22.99
C ALA A 317 -20.25 15.31 -21.69
N SER A 318 -19.21 16.12 -21.74
CA SER A 318 -18.50 16.60 -20.56
C SER A 318 -18.52 18.14 -20.57
N GLN A 319 -18.53 18.72 -19.39
CA GLN A 319 -18.29 20.16 -19.26
C GLN A 319 -16.84 20.41 -19.63
N PRO A 320 -16.55 21.34 -20.59
CA PRO A 320 -15.18 21.66 -20.93
C PRO A 320 -14.50 22.35 -19.75
N GLU A 321 -13.30 21.89 -19.40
CA GLU A 321 -12.45 22.48 -18.40
C GLU A 321 -11.11 22.88 -19.01
N ILE A 322 -10.67 24.12 -18.75
CA ILE A 322 -9.35 24.60 -19.17
C ILE A 322 -8.34 24.18 -18.14
N ALA A 323 -7.61 23.11 -18.41
CA ALA A 323 -6.60 22.58 -17.50
C ALA A 323 -5.35 23.46 -17.39
N HIS A 324 -4.99 24.16 -18.49
CA HIS A 324 -3.82 25.05 -18.57
C HIS A 324 -3.93 25.99 -19.78
N GLY A 325 -3.31 27.15 -19.72
CA GLY A 325 -3.18 28.03 -20.90
C GLY A 325 -3.78 29.43 -20.75
N GLU A 326 -3.63 30.06 -19.60
CA GLU A 326 -3.96 31.47 -19.46
C GLU A 326 -3.08 32.31 -20.42
N GLY A 327 -3.74 33.09 -21.29
CA GLY A 327 -3.10 34.05 -22.14
C GLY A 327 -2.53 33.52 -23.47
N VAL A 328 -2.69 32.26 -23.79
CA VAL A 328 -2.27 31.75 -25.13
C VAL A 328 -3.48 31.73 -26.06
N ASN A 329 -3.69 32.78 -26.80
CA ASN A 329 -4.62 32.79 -27.93
C ASN A 329 -3.94 32.11 -29.14
N PHE A 330 -4.06 30.78 -29.24
CA PHE A 330 -3.67 30.09 -30.45
C PHE A 330 -4.64 30.48 -31.56
N ASN A 331 -4.10 31.14 -32.56
CA ASN A 331 -4.85 31.49 -33.77
C ASN A 331 -4.25 30.74 -34.96
N SER A 332 -4.86 29.64 -35.36
CA SER A 332 -4.44 28.84 -36.50
C SER A 332 -4.42 29.61 -37.81
N GLN A 333 -5.25 30.67 -37.92
CA GLN A 333 -5.28 31.52 -39.14
C GLN A 333 -4.03 32.38 -39.33
N SER A 334 -3.24 32.58 -38.30
CA SER A 334 -1.95 33.32 -38.37
C SER A 334 -0.74 32.44 -38.66
N ALA A 335 -0.90 31.12 -38.67
CA ALA A 335 0.15 30.16 -38.95
C ALA A 335 0.30 29.92 -40.45
N ASN A 336 1.55 29.75 -40.93
CA ASN A 336 1.82 29.41 -42.33
C ASN A 336 1.36 27.98 -42.66
N GLN A 337 1.41 27.11 -41.71
CA GLN A 337 0.95 25.71 -41.82
C GLN A 337 0.23 25.31 -40.55
N VAL A 338 -0.92 24.63 -40.68
CA VAL A 338 -1.68 24.06 -39.55
C VAL A 338 -1.65 22.55 -39.65
N LEU A 339 -1.22 21.88 -38.58
CA LEU A 339 -1.24 20.43 -38.41
C LEU A 339 -2.34 20.06 -37.48
N ASN A 340 -3.20 19.12 -37.88
CA ASN A 340 -4.27 18.56 -37.07
C ASN A 340 -4.08 17.05 -36.99
N ALA A 341 -4.19 16.50 -35.75
CA ALA A 341 -4.11 15.07 -35.53
C ALA A 341 -5.09 14.64 -34.44
N THR A 342 -5.72 13.50 -34.66
CA THR A 342 -6.56 12.86 -33.64
C THR A 342 -6.02 11.49 -33.30
N TYR A 343 -5.85 11.24 -31.99
CA TYR A 343 -5.35 10.00 -31.44
C TYR A 343 -6.43 9.35 -30.57
N PHE A 344 -6.46 8.04 -30.57
CA PHE A 344 -7.30 7.25 -29.69
C PHE A 344 -6.41 6.31 -28.86
N LYS A 345 -6.54 6.38 -27.54
CA LYS A 345 -5.96 5.44 -26.59
C LYS A 345 -7.08 4.53 -26.07
N PRO A 346 -7.04 3.23 -26.28
CA PRO A 346 -8.03 2.32 -25.68
C PRO A 346 -7.83 2.19 -24.17
N TYR A 347 -8.76 1.53 -23.50
CA TYR A 347 -8.55 1.04 -22.14
C TYR A 347 -7.30 0.15 -22.08
N THR A 348 -6.47 0.35 -21.06
CA THR A 348 -5.21 -0.37 -20.94
C THR A 348 -5.18 -1.14 -19.63
N MET A 349 -5.07 -2.46 -19.72
CA MET A 349 -4.87 -3.35 -18.60
C MET A 349 -3.44 -3.20 -18.05
N HIS A 350 -3.25 -3.27 -16.73
CA HIS A 350 -1.93 -3.24 -16.11
C HIS A 350 -1.22 -4.60 -16.26
N GLY A 351 -1.96 -5.69 -16.13
CA GLY A 351 -1.49 -7.04 -16.46
C GLY A 351 -0.29 -7.49 -15.64
N ALA A 352 -0.32 -7.30 -14.32
CA ALA A 352 0.73 -7.78 -13.43
C ALA A 352 1.07 -9.25 -13.69
N MET A 353 2.33 -9.67 -13.47
CA MET A 353 2.82 -11.02 -13.82
C MET A 353 1.99 -12.13 -13.16
N GLY A 354 1.68 -12.01 -11.88
CA GLY A 354 0.74 -12.87 -11.17
C GLY A 354 -0.57 -12.14 -10.84
N PRO A 355 -1.67 -12.87 -10.73
CA PRO A 355 -2.95 -12.30 -10.33
C PRO A 355 -2.92 -11.73 -8.91
N ALA A 356 -3.84 -10.81 -8.61
CA ALA A 356 -3.99 -10.22 -7.29
C ALA A 356 -4.27 -11.29 -6.22
N CYS A 357 -3.70 -11.07 -5.04
CA CYS A 357 -3.80 -11.96 -3.91
C CYS A 357 -3.93 -11.16 -2.62
N GLY A 358 -4.86 -11.55 -1.75
CA GLY A 358 -5.01 -11.06 -0.40
C GLY A 358 -5.08 -12.21 0.59
N ILE A 359 -4.58 -12.02 1.79
CA ILE A 359 -4.76 -12.97 2.90
C ILE A 359 -5.34 -12.18 4.07
N ALA A 360 -6.36 -12.72 4.73
CA ALA A 360 -6.90 -12.11 5.93
C ALA A 360 -7.21 -13.16 7.01
N MET A 361 -7.17 -12.74 8.27
CA MET A 361 -7.54 -13.53 9.43
C MET A 361 -8.16 -12.63 10.47
N PHE A 362 -9.35 -12.98 10.93
CA PHE A 362 -10.01 -12.34 12.07
C PHE A 362 -9.85 -13.22 13.31
N ASP A 363 -9.17 -12.71 14.33
CA ASP A 363 -8.90 -13.46 15.57
C ASP A 363 -10.01 -13.35 16.63
N GLY A 364 -11.07 -12.60 16.31
CA GLY A 364 -12.18 -12.27 17.21
C GLY A 364 -12.13 -10.83 17.74
N GLU A 365 -11.00 -10.16 17.60
CA GLU A 365 -10.80 -8.76 17.99
C GLU A 365 -10.20 -7.89 16.88
N ILE A 366 -9.15 -8.36 16.23
CA ILE A 366 -8.40 -7.65 15.19
C ILE A 366 -8.52 -8.41 13.87
N LEU A 367 -8.75 -7.68 12.81
CA LEU A 367 -8.68 -8.18 11.43
C LEU A 367 -7.27 -7.95 10.88
N HIS A 368 -6.48 -9.01 10.77
CA HIS A 368 -5.16 -8.99 10.18
C HIS A 368 -5.23 -9.21 8.67
N ILE A 369 -4.55 -8.37 7.90
CA ILE A 369 -4.57 -8.43 6.43
C ILE A 369 -3.15 -8.37 5.89
N TRP A 370 -2.79 -9.27 4.99
CA TRP A 370 -1.57 -9.22 4.16
C TRP A 370 -1.97 -8.87 2.75
N SER A 371 -1.37 -7.83 2.19
CA SER A 371 -1.68 -7.35 0.84
C SER A 371 -0.45 -6.80 0.14
N HIS A 372 -0.47 -6.84 -1.20
CA HIS A 372 0.49 -6.15 -2.05
C HIS A 372 -0.05 -4.82 -2.60
N SER A 373 -0.95 -4.19 -1.84
CA SER A 373 -1.47 -2.86 -2.13
C SER A 373 -0.35 -1.81 -2.24
N GLN A 374 -0.55 -0.81 -3.08
CA GLN A 374 0.33 0.36 -3.16
C GLN A 374 0.14 1.33 -1.99
N GLY A 375 -0.96 1.20 -1.22
CA GLY A 375 -1.30 2.10 -0.11
C GLY A 375 -2.09 1.38 0.97
N ILE A 376 -1.39 0.77 1.92
CA ILE A 376 -2.03 -0.04 2.98
C ILE A 376 -2.90 0.80 3.92
N TYR A 377 -2.56 2.07 4.15
CA TYR A 377 -3.35 2.97 5.00
C TYR A 377 -4.68 3.35 4.35
N PRO A 378 -4.72 3.88 3.10
CA PRO A 378 -5.98 4.11 2.41
C PRO A 378 -6.81 2.84 2.22
N MET A 379 -6.17 1.70 1.95
CA MET A 379 -6.87 0.41 1.86
C MET A 379 -7.50 0.02 3.20
N ARG A 380 -6.79 0.19 4.33
CA ARG A 380 -7.31 -0.06 5.68
C ARG A 380 -8.57 0.77 5.95
N GLU A 381 -8.53 2.07 5.65
CA GLU A 381 -9.67 2.98 5.80
C GLU A 381 -10.86 2.54 4.93
N GLY A 382 -10.61 2.15 3.68
CA GLY A 382 -11.63 1.63 2.78
C GLY A 382 -12.28 0.34 3.29
N ILE A 383 -11.48 -0.60 3.80
CA ILE A 383 -11.98 -1.86 4.38
C ILE A 383 -12.73 -1.59 5.70
N ALA A 384 -12.24 -0.68 6.54
CA ALA A 384 -12.91 -0.28 7.78
C ALA A 384 -14.31 0.29 7.48
N SER A 385 -14.40 1.21 6.51
CA SER A 385 -15.68 1.75 6.06
C SER A 385 -16.61 0.68 5.48
N MET A 386 -16.06 -0.23 4.67
CA MET A 386 -16.82 -1.32 4.04
C MET A 386 -17.41 -2.30 5.06
N LEU A 387 -16.65 -2.63 6.10
CA LEU A 387 -17.04 -3.60 7.12
C LEU A 387 -17.71 -2.96 8.35
N GLU A 388 -17.83 -1.64 8.39
CA GLU A 388 -18.34 -0.86 9.53
C GLU A 388 -17.52 -1.16 10.82
N LEU A 389 -16.18 -1.24 10.67
CA LEU A 389 -15.25 -1.45 11.78
C LEU A 389 -14.50 -0.15 12.10
N GLU A 390 -14.06 -0.01 13.35
CA GLU A 390 -13.08 1.01 13.72
C GLU A 390 -11.74 0.71 13.03
N VAL A 391 -11.05 1.77 12.59
CA VAL A 391 -9.80 1.64 11.82
C VAL A 391 -8.70 0.91 12.62
N ASP A 392 -8.64 1.11 13.94
CA ASP A 392 -7.69 0.47 14.85
C ASP A 392 -7.95 -1.04 15.05
N LYS A 393 -9.12 -1.54 14.63
CA LYS A 393 -9.43 -2.97 14.59
C LYS A 393 -8.92 -3.69 13.35
N ILE A 394 -8.21 -2.99 12.47
CA ILE A 394 -7.65 -3.56 11.25
C ILE A 394 -6.14 -3.34 11.22
N HIS A 395 -5.38 -4.43 11.18
CA HIS A 395 -3.93 -4.42 11.05
C HIS A 395 -3.52 -4.91 9.67
N VAL A 396 -2.84 -4.06 8.90
CA VAL A 396 -2.42 -4.37 7.53
C VAL A 396 -0.90 -4.46 7.44
N ILE A 397 -0.42 -5.54 6.87
CA ILE A 397 0.99 -5.83 6.63
C ILE A 397 1.23 -5.90 5.12
N SER A 398 2.10 -5.05 4.62
CA SER A 398 2.51 -5.09 3.21
C SER A 398 3.37 -6.32 2.92
N SER A 399 3.08 -6.96 1.80
CA SER A 399 3.88 -8.06 1.25
C SER A 399 4.20 -7.77 -0.20
N PRO A 400 5.39 -8.10 -0.71
CA PRO A 400 5.70 -7.95 -2.12
C PRO A 400 4.72 -8.71 -3.00
N GLY A 401 4.33 -8.11 -4.11
CA GLY A 401 3.47 -8.71 -5.13
C GLY A 401 4.22 -8.98 -6.43
N PRO A 402 3.60 -9.70 -7.38
CA PRO A 402 4.23 -10.13 -8.62
C PRO A 402 4.22 -9.05 -9.72
N GLY A 403 4.34 -7.79 -9.34
CA GLY A 403 4.33 -6.62 -10.20
C GLY A 403 3.12 -5.71 -9.96
N ALA A 404 3.22 -4.46 -10.40
CA ALA A 404 2.14 -3.47 -10.30
C ALA A 404 1.86 -2.81 -11.66
N TYR A 405 2.92 -2.41 -12.38
CA TYR A 405 2.90 -1.79 -13.72
C TYR A 405 1.98 -0.56 -13.83
N GLY A 406 1.78 0.12 -12.71
CA GLY A 406 0.95 1.31 -12.57
C GLY A 406 -0.08 1.15 -11.46
N HIS A 407 -0.90 0.11 -11.52
CA HIS A 407 -1.87 -0.22 -10.47
C HIS A 407 -2.13 -1.73 -10.40
N THR A 408 -2.68 -2.20 -9.28
CA THR A 408 -3.11 -3.60 -9.10
C THR A 408 -4.46 -3.62 -8.40
N VAL A 409 -5.21 -4.73 -8.55
CA VAL A 409 -6.44 -5.00 -7.78
C VAL A 409 -6.13 -5.68 -6.43
N ALA A 410 -4.96 -5.42 -5.86
CA ALA A 410 -4.56 -5.98 -4.58
C ALA A 410 -5.49 -5.56 -3.44
N ASP A 411 -6.03 -4.35 -3.52
CA ASP A 411 -6.97 -3.80 -2.54
C ASP A 411 -8.29 -4.58 -2.56
N ASP A 412 -8.82 -4.89 -3.76
CA ASP A 412 -10.04 -5.68 -3.92
C ASP A 412 -9.84 -7.13 -3.46
N ALA A 413 -8.70 -7.76 -3.78
CA ALA A 413 -8.39 -9.10 -3.32
C ALA A 413 -8.25 -9.17 -1.78
N ALA A 414 -7.71 -8.12 -1.17
CA ALA A 414 -7.63 -7.97 0.28
C ALA A 414 -9.01 -7.75 0.91
N ALA A 415 -9.86 -6.95 0.28
CA ALA A 415 -11.24 -6.72 0.70
C ALA A 415 -12.07 -8.02 0.64
N ASP A 416 -11.96 -8.80 -0.42
CA ASP A 416 -12.58 -10.12 -0.51
C ASP A 416 -12.14 -11.04 0.63
N ALA A 417 -10.83 -11.10 0.88
CA ALA A 417 -10.28 -11.90 1.96
C ALA A 417 -10.79 -11.44 3.34
N ALA A 418 -10.89 -10.12 3.54
CA ALA A 418 -11.42 -9.53 4.76
C ALA A 418 -12.88 -9.90 5.01
N ILE A 419 -13.76 -9.78 3.99
CA ILE A 419 -15.17 -10.19 4.09
C ILE A 419 -15.28 -11.68 4.50
N LEU A 420 -14.48 -12.52 3.85
CA LEU A 420 -14.49 -13.96 4.12
C LEU A 420 -13.93 -14.30 5.50
N ALA A 421 -12.88 -13.58 5.96
CA ALA A 421 -12.31 -13.77 7.30
C ALA A 421 -13.29 -13.36 8.41
N MET A 422 -14.05 -12.29 8.22
CA MET A 422 -15.14 -11.93 9.14
C MET A 422 -16.24 -12.97 9.22
N ALA A 423 -16.53 -13.67 8.12
CA ALA A 423 -17.54 -14.72 8.06
C ALA A 423 -17.02 -16.09 8.54
N PHE A 424 -15.70 -16.32 8.55
CA PHE A 424 -15.06 -17.56 8.96
C PHE A 424 -13.82 -17.28 9.82
N PRO A 425 -14.00 -16.84 11.07
CA PRO A 425 -12.92 -16.39 11.95
C PRO A 425 -11.96 -17.49 12.38
N GLY A 426 -10.77 -17.08 12.88
CA GLY A 426 -9.78 -17.96 13.47
C GLY A 426 -8.87 -18.69 12.46
N ARG A 427 -9.00 -18.40 11.17
CA ARG A 427 -8.18 -18.99 10.12
C ARG A 427 -7.68 -17.96 9.14
N HIS A 428 -6.45 -18.14 8.66
CA HIS A 428 -5.93 -17.36 7.53
C HIS A 428 -6.63 -17.80 6.25
N ILE A 429 -7.29 -16.87 5.59
CA ILE A 429 -8.00 -17.10 4.33
C ILE A 429 -7.25 -16.42 3.22
N ARG A 430 -6.74 -17.21 2.28
CA ARG A 430 -6.14 -16.68 1.04
C ARG A 430 -7.19 -16.56 -0.04
N VAL A 431 -7.34 -15.38 -0.60
CA VAL A 431 -8.04 -15.12 -1.85
C VAL A 431 -7.02 -14.83 -2.93
N ARG A 432 -7.03 -15.58 -4.01
CA ARG A 432 -6.28 -15.28 -5.22
C ARG A 432 -7.27 -15.10 -6.37
N TRP A 433 -7.18 -14.00 -7.07
CA TRP A 433 -7.99 -13.77 -8.26
C TRP A 433 -7.52 -14.66 -9.43
N SER A 434 -8.41 -14.90 -10.38
CA SER A 434 -8.03 -15.43 -11.69
C SER A 434 -7.60 -14.29 -12.61
N ARG A 435 -6.89 -14.62 -13.70
CA ARG A 435 -6.58 -13.62 -14.74
C ARG A 435 -7.85 -13.10 -15.41
N GLN A 436 -8.89 -13.92 -15.51
CA GLN A 436 -10.19 -13.54 -16.03
C GLN A 436 -10.88 -12.53 -15.12
N ASP A 437 -10.79 -12.69 -13.79
CA ASP A 437 -11.33 -11.72 -12.84
C ASP A 437 -10.61 -10.38 -12.96
N GLU A 438 -9.29 -10.37 -13.01
CA GLU A 438 -8.52 -9.13 -13.21
C GLU A 438 -8.90 -8.46 -14.54
N HIS A 439 -8.96 -9.22 -15.63
CA HIS A 439 -9.29 -8.68 -16.95
C HIS A 439 -10.68 -8.05 -17.01
N ARG A 440 -11.61 -8.44 -16.14
CA ARG A 440 -12.96 -7.85 -16.07
C ARG A 440 -13.07 -6.73 -15.06
N TRP A 441 -12.33 -6.80 -13.98
CA TRP A 441 -12.61 -6.04 -12.77
C TRP A 441 -11.47 -5.12 -12.31
N GLU A 442 -10.26 -5.20 -12.91
CA GLU A 442 -9.23 -4.26 -12.54
C GLU A 442 -9.56 -2.83 -13.01
N PRO A 443 -9.11 -1.80 -12.29
CA PRO A 443 -9.24 -0.41 -12.73
C PRO A 443 -8.30 -0.18 -13.92
N TYR A 444 -8.85 -0.18 -15.11
CA TYR A 444 -8.11 0.05 -16.34
C TYR A 444 -7.60 1.49 -16.45
N GLY A 445 -6.47 1.68 -17.09
CA GLY A 445 -6.06 2.99 -17.59
C GLY A 445 -7.10 3.51 -18.59
N SER A 446 -7.63 4.70 -18.34
CA SER A 446 -8.78 5.27 -19.06
C SER A 446 -8.55 5.34 -20.56
N ALA A 447 -9.58 5.00 -21.33
CA ALA A 447 -9.63 5.29 -22.75
C ALA A 447 -9.73 6.80 -22.97
N MET A 448 -9.04 7.31 -23.99
CA MET A 448 -8.99 8.74 -24.31
C MET A 448 -9.06 8.97 -25.82
N ARG A 449 -9.76 10.02 -26.20
CA ARG A 449 -9.67 10.59 -27.54
C ARG A 449 -9.05 11.98 -27.44
N MET A 450 -7.93 12.17 -28.11
CA MET A 450 -7.15 13.41 -28.05
C MET A 450 -7.11 14.04 -29.45
N THR A 451 -7.48 15.30 -29.56
CA THR A 451 -7.33 16.08 -30.79
C THR A 451 -6.32 17.20 -30.52
N LEU A 452 -5.30 17.25 -31.34
CA LEU A 452 -4.21 18.23 -31.27
C LEU A 452 -4.25 19.11 -32.50
N GLU A 453 -4.01 20.40 -32.30
CA GLU A 453 -3.81 21.37 -33.37
C GLU A 453 -2.49 22.11 -33.08
N ALA A 454 -1.64 22.24 -34.09
CA ALA A 454 -0.37 22.98 -34.02
C ALA A 454 -0.19 23.88 -35.24
N GLY A 455 0.20 25.14 -35.01
CA GLY A 455 0.55 26.09 -36.04
C GLY A 455 2.07 26.24 -36.17
N LEU A 456 2.59 26.26 -37.40
CA LEU A 456 4.00 26.49 -37.76
C LEU A 456 4.15 27.79 -38.52
#